data_7443a668a7d8d66026b1caf825069ec0
#
_entry.id   7443a668a7d8d66026b1caf825069ec0
#
_cell.length_a   1.000
_cell.length_b   1.000
_cell.length_c   1.000
_cell.angle_alpha   90.00
_cell.angle_beta   90.00
_cell.angle_gamma   90.00
#
_symmetry.space_group_name_H-M   'P 1'
#
loop_
_entity.id
_entity.type
_entity.pdbx_description
1 polymer ?
#
loop_
_entity_poly.entity_id
_entity_poly.type
_entity_poly.pdbx_seq_one_letter_code
_entity_poly.pdbx_strand_id
1 'polypeptide(L)'
;MKTYLSDDRPQPESQIGAALESLAHTIHERRDAGEKSYTYRLLMGDLDKLLKKLVEEAHETTLAAKGIAALDAVAAAKPDAVDEKLRSAEVDHLRYEAGDVVYHLMVLLERCGISLDEFAAEMNSRMTMKFHYVKAWCF
;
A
#
# COMPACT_ATOMS: atom_id res chain seq x y z
N MET A 1 3.96 -13.69 -15.80
CA MET A 1 3.51 -13.03 -14.56
C MET A 1 3.73 -14.01 -13.42
N LYS A 2 4.52 -13.64 -12.41
CA LYS A 2 4.67 -14.48 -11.22
C LYS A 2 3.37 -14.39 -10.41
N THR A 3 2.83 -15.52 -10.02
CA THR A 3 1.70 -15.59 -9.11
C THR A 3 2.18 -16.10 -7.77
N TYR A 4 1.87 -15.38 -6.70
CA TYR A 4 2.25 -15.73 -5.34
C TYR A 4 1.15 -16.53 -4.61
N LEU A 5 0.14 -16.95 -5.35
CA LEU A 5 -0.91 -17.83 -4.85
C LEU A 5 -0.54 -19.29 -5.07
N SER A 6 -0.99 -20.17 -4.19
CA SER A 6 -0.83 -21.60 -4.35
C SER A 6 -1.57 -22.11 -5.60
N ASP A 7 -1.06 -23.16 -6.26
CA ASP A 7 -1.56 -23.68 -7.54
C ASP A 7 -3.01 -24.15 -7.50
N ASP A 8 -3.54 -24.41 -6.31
CA ASP A 8 -4.95 -24.83 -6.07
C ASP A 8 -5.93 -23.65 -5.98
N ARG A 9 -5.47 -22.41 -6.10
CA ARG A 9 -6.32 -21.22 -6.06
C ARG A 9 -6.57 -20.64 -7.44
N PRO A 10 -7.78 -20.08 -7.68
CA PRO A 10 -8.04 -19.35 -8.90
C PRO A 10 -7.07 -18.17 -9.03
N GLN A 11 -6.53 -17.96 -10.23
CA GLN A 11 -5.66 -16.84 -10.51
C GLN A 11 -6.43 -15.53 -10.41
N PRO A 12 -5.86 -14.47 -9.81
CA PRO A 12 -6.53 -13.18 -9.69
C PRO A 12 -6.63 -12.50 -11.07
N GLU A 13 -7.75 -11.86 -11.31
CA GLU A 13 -7.96 -11.01 -12.48
C GLU A 13 -7.20 -9.67 -12.39
N SER A 14 -6.76 -9.31 -11.19
CA SER A 14 -6.07 -8.05 -10.91
C SER A 14 -4.64 -8.03 -11.45
N GLN A 15 -4.21 -6.88 -11.99
CA GLN A 15 -2.83 -6.63 -12.41
C GLN A 15 -1.90 -6.20 -11.26
N ILE A 16 -2.35 -6.27 -10.00
CA ILE A 16 -1.59 -5.75 -8.86
C ILE A 16 -0.22 -6.43 -8.70
N GLY A 17 -0.10 -7.73 -8.97
CA GLY A 17 1.16 -8.44 -8.91
C GLY A 17 2.19 -7.87 -9.89
N ALA A 18 1.79 -7.66 -11.15
CA ALA A 18 2.65 -7.06 -12.17
C ALA A 18 3.03 -5.61 -11.82
N ALA A 19 2.11 -4.84 -11.24
CA ALA A 19 2.39 -3.47 -10.80
C ALA A 19 3.42 -3.43 -9.66
N LEU A 20 3.29 -4.30 -8.67
CA LEU A 20 4.25 -4.39 -7.56
C LEU A 20 5.63 -4.89 -8.02
N GLU A 21 5.69 -5.85 -8.93
CA GLU A 21 6.95 -6.31 -9.54
C GLU A 21 7.67 -5.18 -10.30
N SER A 22 6.91 -4.41 -11.09
CA SER A 22 7.45 -3.25 -11.82
C SER A 22 7.93 -2.15 -10.87
N LEU A 23 7.18 -1.88 -9.81
CA LEU A 23 7.55 -0.91 -8.78
C LEU A 23 8.83 -1.35 -8.05
N ALA A 24 8.92 -2.60 -7.63
CA ALA A 24 10.11 -3.15 -6.97
C ALA A 24 11.36 -3.04 -7.85
N HIS A 25 11.23 -3.38 -9.13
CA HIS A 25 12.32 -3.23 -10.10
C HIS A 25 12.75 -1.77 -10.25
N THR A 26 11.80 -0.85 -10.41
CA THR A 26 12.07 0.58 -10.50
C THR A 26 12.78 1.11 -9.25
N ILE A 27 12.33 0.72 -8.05
CA ILE A 27 12.96 1.12 -6.79
C ILE A 27 14.40 0.59 -6.72
N HIS A 28 14.62 -0.66 -7.08
CA HIS A 28 15.95 -1.28 -7.11
C HIS A 28 16.92 -0.52 -8.02
N GLU A 29 16.52 -0.19 -9.24
CA GLU A 29 17.34 0.59 -10.18
C GLU A 29 17.70 1.99 -9.66
N ARG A 30 16.88 2.56 -8.76
CA ARG A 30 17.16 3.88 -8.17
C ARG A 30 18.31 3.88 -7.15
N ARG A 31 18.85 2.73 -6.77
CA ARG A 31 20.07 2.65 -5.94
C ARG A 31 21.26 3.37 -6.56
N ASP A 32 21.31 3.43 -7.89
CA ASP A 32 22.41 4.06 -8.65
C ASP A 32 22.04 5.41 -9.25
N ALA A 33 20.84 5.94 -8.96
CA ALA A 33 20.34 7.17 -9.59
C ALA A 33 20.96 8.49 -9.02
N GLY A 34 21.68 8.42 -7.90
CA GLY A 34 22.31 9.56 -7.25
C GLY A 34 21.33 10.49 -6.51
N GLU A 35 21.88 11.49 -5.81
CA GLU A 35 21.17 12.33 -4.85
C GLU A 35 20.01 13.18 -5.40
N LYS A 36 19.94 13.38 -6.71
CA LYS A 36 18.81 14.05 -7.35
C LYS A 36 17.53 13.22 -7.33
N SER A 37 17.65 11.89 -7.24
CA SER A 37 16.52 10.98 -7.14
C SER A 37 15.95 10.99 -5.71
N TYR A 38 14.63 11.20 -5.61
CA TYR A 38 13.92 11.08 -4.33
C TYR A 38 14.05 9.67 -3.74
N THR A 39 13.82 8.64 -4.55
CA THR A 39 13.93 7.23 -4.14
C THR A 39 15.35 6.90 -3.65
N TYR A 40 16.39 7.38 -4.34
CA TYR A 40 17.77 7.21 -3.91
C TYR A 40 17.99 7.78 -2.49
N ARG A 41 17.50 9.01 -2.23
CA ARG A 41 17.63 9.62 -0.91
C ARG A 41 16.90 8.85 0.19
N LEU A 42 15.78 8.19 -0.13
CA LEU A 42 15.09 7.30 0.82
C LEU A 42 15.87 5.99 1.04
N LEU A 43 16.46 5.43 -0.02
CA LEU A 43 17.21 4.18 0.06
C LEU A 43 18.55 4.35 0.80
N MET A 44 19.27 5.45 0.53
CA MET A 44 20.66 5.63 0.95
C MET A 44 20.84 6.67 2.06
N GLY A 45 19.85 7.51 2.31
CA GLY A 45 19.89 8.57 3.32
C GLY A 45 19.50 8.11 4.72
N ASP A 46 19.02 9.05 5.52
CA ASP A 46 18.57 8.79 6.89
C ASP A 46 17.34 7.87 6.92
N LEU A 47 17.42 6.75 7.66
CA LEU A 47 16.32 5.79 7.82
C LEU A 47 15.09 6.44 8.47
N ASP A 48 15.29 7.31 9.45
CA ASP A 48 14.18 7.91 10.19
C ASP A 48 13.29 8.76 9.28
N LYS A 49 13.85 9.34 8.20
CA LYS A 49 13.06 10.05 7.18
C LYS A 49 12.12 9.11 6.43
N LEU A 50 12.58 7.92 6.06
CA LEU A 50 11.76 6.92 5.41
C LEU A 50 10.67 6.39 6.35
N LEU A 51 11.02 6.07 7.60
CA LEU A 51 10.08 5.60 8.61
C LEU A 51 9.00 6.64 8.91
N LYS A 52 9.41 7.92 9.03
CA LYS A 52 8.48 9.04 9.22
C LYS A 52 7.50 9.14 8.05
N LYS A 53 8.00 9.06 6.80
CA LYS A 53 7.14 9.12 5.61
C LYS A 53 6.13 7.98 5.59
N LEU A 54 6.54 6.74 5.86
CA LEU A 54 5.61 5.60 5.90
C LEU A 54 4.48 5.81 6.91
N VAL A 55 4.77 6.34 8.11
CA VAL A 55 3.77 6.65 9.13
C VAL A 55 2.85 7.80 8.69
N GLU A 56 3.42 8.84 8.07
CA GLU A 56 2.70 10.00 7.55
C GLU A 56 1.67 9.56 6.50
N GLU A 57 2.08 8.79 5.47
CA GLU A 57 1.20 8.30 4.41
C GLU A 57 0.11 7.33 4.94
N ALA A 58 0.47 6.49 5.91
CA ALA A 58 -0.52 5.64 6.57
C ALA A 58 -1.58 6.46 7.32
N HIS A 59 -1.17 7.58 7.96
CA HIS A 59 -2.10 8.48 8.62
C HIS A 59 -3.01 9.22 7.61
N GLU A 60 -2.45 9.73 6.52
CA GLU A 60 -3.19 10.39 5.45
C GLU A 60 -4.19 9.45 4.78
N THR A 61 -3.82 8.18 4.55
CA THR A 61 -4.75 7.12 4.13
C THR A 61 -5.93 6.98 5.08
N THR A 62 -5.71 7.00 6.42
CA THR A 62 -6.81 6.90 7.39
C THR A 62 -7.72 8.12 7.37
N LEU A 63 -7.16 9.32 7.17
CA LEU A 63 -7.95 10.56 7.04
C LEU A 63 -8.79 10.55 5.77
N ALA A 64 -8.22 10.15 4.63
CA ALA A 64 -8.96 10.03 3.37
C ALA A 64 -10.14 9.03 3.49
N ALA A 65 -9.92 7.88 4.14
CA ALA A 65 -11.00 6.92 4.41
C ALA A 65 -12.10 7.52 5.32
N LYS A 66 -11.73 8.35 6.29
CA LYS A 66 -12.69 9.07 7.13
C LYS A 66 -13.48 10.12 6.35
N GLY A 67 -12.89 10.78 5.37
CA GLY A 67 -13.58 11.67 4.44
C GLY A 67 -14.72 10.95 3.72
N ILE A 68 -14.46 9.79 3.12
CA ILE A 68 -15.48 8.96 2.47
C ILE A 68 -16.60 8.57 3.45
N ALA A 69 -16.23 8.07 4.64
CA ALA A 69 -17.20 7.65 5.65
C ALA A 69 -18.10 8.80 6.11
N ALA A 70 -17.57 10.02 6.21
CA ALA A 70 -18.35 11.21 6.55
C ALA A 70 -19.36 11.57 5.45
N LEU A 71 -18.96 11.50 4.17
CA LEU A 71 -19.86 11.72 3.03
C LEU A 71 -20.96 10.67 2.96
N ASP A 72 -20.61 9.40 3.17
CA ASP A 72 -21.57 8.28 3.19
C ASP A 72 -22.60 8.46 4.33
N ALA A 73 -22.18 8.93 5.50
CA ALA A 73 -23.09 9.23 6.61
C ALA A 73 -24.05 10.39 6.30
N VAL A 74 -23.56 11.45 5.63
CA VAL A 74 -24.41 12.56 5.17
C VAL A 74 -25.40 12.08 4.10
N ALA A 75 -24.95 11.28 3.13
CA ALA A 75 -25.80 10.74 2.08
C ALA A 75 -26.89 9.80 2.65
N ALA A 76 -26.59 9.02 3.69
CA ALA A 76 -27.56 8.18 4.36
C ALA A 76 -28.66 8.98 5.07
N ALA A 77 -28.30 10.15 5.64
CA ALA A 77 -29.26 11.04 6.30
C ALA A 77 -30.05 11.91 5.31
N LYS A 78 -29.41 12.33 4.21
CA LYS A 78 -29.96 13.21 3.19
C LYS A 78 -29.34 12.91 1.83
N PRO A 79 -29.94 12.02 1.02
CA PRO A 79 -29.34 11.53 -0.24
C PRO A 79 -28.91 12.62 -1.22
N ASP A 80 -29.67 13.70 -1.33
CA ASP A 80 -29.40 14.80 -2.26
C ASP A 80 -28.37 15.82 -1.76
N ALA A 81 -27.79 15.60 -0.57
CA ALA A 81 -26.86 16.55 0.03
C ALA A 81 -25.37 16.27 -0.36
N VAL A 82 -25.08 15.15 -0.97
CA VAL A 82 -23.71 14.76 -1.39
C VAL A 82 -23.62 14.74 -2.91
N ASP A 83 -22.74 15.56 -3.46
CA ASP A 83 -22.39 15.51 -4.88
C ASP A 83 -21.51 14.28 -5.16
N GLU A 84 -21.87 13.49 -6.17
CA GLU A 84 -21.10 12.32 -6.63
C GLU A 84 -19.65 12.70 -7.01
N LYS A 85 -19.43 13.89 -7.52
CA LYS A 85 -18.07 14.38 -7.81
C LYS A 85 -17.23 14.54 -6.55
N LEU A 86 -17.83 15.01 -5.46
CA LEU A 86 -17.14 15.15 -4.19
C LEU A 86 -16.77 13.78 -3.63
N ARG A 87 -17.69 12.83 -3.67
CA ARG A 87 -17.41 11.44 -3.25
C ARG A 87 -16.33 10.79 -4.10
N SER A 88 -16.37 10.98 -5.42
CA SER A 88 -15.34 10.46 -6.34
C SER A 88 -13.97 11.06 -6.03
N ALA A 89 -13.89 12.35 -5.72
CA ALA A 89 -12.64 13.00 -5.35
C ALA A 89 -12.02 12.42 -4.06
N GLU A 90 -12.84 12.13 -3.04
CA GLU A 90 -12.37 11.48 -1.81
C GLU A 90 -11.90 10.02 -2.06
N VAL A 91 -12.57 9.29 -2.96
CA VAL A 91 -12.13 7.94 -3.37
C VAL A 91 -10.79 8.01 -4.11
N ASP A 92 -10.62 8.99 -4.99
CA ASP A 92 -9.34 9.19 -5.71
C ASP A 92 -8.22 9.61 -4.76
N HIS A 93 -8.52 10.45 -3.76
CA HIS A 93 -7.59 10.81 -2.70
C HIS A 93 -7.16 9.57 -1.90
N LEU A 94 -8.10 8.72 -1.47
CA LEU A 94 -7.76 7.48 -0.78
C LEU A 94 -6.87 6.55 -1.62
N ARG A 95 -7.14 6.44 -2.94
CA ARG A 95 -6.27 5.63 -3.83
C ARG A 95 -4.86 6.19 -3.89
N TYR A 96 -4.73 7.51 -3.94
CA TYR A 96 -3.43 8.19 -3.98
C TYR A 96 -2.63 7.90 -2.71
N GLU A 97 -3.21 8.16 -1.53
CA GLU A 97 -2.55 7.94 -0.24
C GLU A 97 -2.19 6.46 0.01
N ALA A 98 -3.08 5.54 -0.38
CA ALA A 98 -2.80 4.11 -0.32
C ALA A 98 -1.63 3.71 -1.25
N GLY A 99 -1.51 4.35 -2.40
CA GLY A 99 -0.37 4.18 -3.31
C GLY A 99 0.95 4.64 -2.67
N ASP A 100 0.94 5.75 -1.95
CA ASP A 100 2.12 6.28 -1.27
C ASP A 100 2.55 5.40 -0.08
N VAL A 101 1.61 4.81 0.66
CA VAL A 101 1.92 3.78 1.67
C VAL A 101 2.63 2.59 1.03
N VAL A 102 2.09 2.06 -0.07
CA VAL A 102 2.68 0.92 -0.78
C VAL A 102 4.08 1.28 -1.29
N TYR A 103 4.24 2.46 -1.89
CA TYR A 103 5.53 2.93 -2.38
C TYR A 103 6.58 3.00 -1.25
N HIS A 104 6.29 3.68 -0.14
CA HIS A 104 7.25 3.83 0.96
C HIS A 104 7.53 2.49 1.66
N LEU A 105 6.53 1.60 1.76
CA LEU A 105 6.73 0.24 2.25
C LEU A 105 7.69 -0.55 1.34
N MET A 106 7.51 -0.48 0.02
CA MET A 106 8.38 -1.16 -0.94
C MET A 106 9.82 -0.63 -0.88
N VAL A 107 10.01 0.69 -0.71
CA VAL A 107 11.32 1.29 -0.49
C VAL A 107 11.96 0.77 0.81
N LEU A 108 11.18 0.63 1.88
CA LEU A 108 11.66 0.08 3.15
C LEU A 108 12.10 -1.38 3.02
N LEU A 109 11.29 -2.22 2.36
CA LEU A 109 11.64 -3.63 2.10
C LEU A 109 12.95 -3.74 1.31
N GLU A 110 13.08 -2.99 0.22
CA GLU A 110 14.30 -2.94 -0.61
C GLU A 110 15.51 -2.48 0.21
N ARG A 111 15.35 -1.44 1.03
CA ARG A 111 16.42 -0.93 1.89
C ARG A 111 16.89 -1.96 2.92
N CYS A 112 15.96 -2.74 3.46
CA CYS A 112 16.24 -3.80 4.44
C CYS A 112 16.68 -5.12 3.79
N GLY A 113 16.78 -5.19 2.46
CA GLY A 113 17.21 -6.40 1.73
C GLY A 113 16.15 -7.50 1.73
N ILE A 114 14.86 -7.16 1.94
CA ILE A 114 13.75 -8.11 1.86
C ILE A 114 13.22 -8.12 0.43
N SER A 115 13.36 -9.27 -0.24
CA SER A 115 12.88 -9.43 -1.60
C SER A 115 11.35 -9.44 -1.68
N LEU A 116 10.83 -9.11 -2.86
CA LEU A 116 9.38 -9.20 -3.11
C LEU A 116 8.87 -10.64 -2.97
N ASP A 117 9.69 -11.64 -3.34
CA ASP A 117 9.34 -13.06 -3.19
C ASP A 117 9.23 -13.46 -1.70
N GLU A 118 10.14 -12.99 -0.82
CA GLU A 118 10.05 -13.22 0.62
C GLU A 118 8.81 -12.57 1.22
N PHE A 119 8.51 -11.33 0.82
CA PHE A 119 7.32 -10.64 1.26
C PHE A 119 6.03 -11.33 0.78
N ALA A 120 5.99 -11.79 -0.47
CA ALA A 120 4.88 -12.55 -1.02
C ALA A 120 4.70 -13.90 -0.29
N ALA A 121 5.78 -14.59 0.05
CA ALA A 121 5.73 -15.82 0.83
C ALA A 121 5.12 -15.59 2.22
N GLU A 122 5.49 -14.51 2.90
CA GLU A 122 4.88 -14.12 4.18
C GLU A 122 3.38 -13.83 4.04
N MET A 123 2.97 -13.09 3.02
CA MET A 123 1.56 -12.82 2.75
C MET A 123 0.78 -14.12 2.47
N ASN A 124 1.34 -15.04 1.68
CA ASN A 124 0.73 -16.33 1.37
C ASN A 124 0.60 -17.22 2.61
N SER A 125 1.60 -17.21 3.50
CA SER A 125 1.56 -17.99 4.75
C SER A 125 0.38 -17.56 5.62
N ARG A 126 0.07 -16.28 5.69
CA ARG A 126 -1.08 -15.74 6.45
C ARG A 126 -2.42 -16.17 5.87
N MET A 127 -2.52 -16.28 4.55
CA MET A 127 -3.74 -16.73 3.88
C MET A 127 -3.99 -18.24 4.01
N THR A 128 -2.93 -19.03 4.21
CA THR A 128 -3.02 -20.49 4.37
C THR A 128 -3.21 -20.92 5.83
N MET A 129 -2.77 -20.12 6.79
CA MET A 129 -3.08 -20.37 8.19
C MET A 129 -4.57 -20.16 8.42
N LYS A 130 -5.30 -21.28 8.71
CA LYS A 130 -6.68 -21.20 9.19
C LYS A 130 -6.73 -20.19 10.33
N PHE A 131 -7.67 -19.28 10.28
CA PHE A 131 -7.92 -18.11 11.16
C PHE A 131 -7.92 -18.37 12.68
N HIS A 132 -6.94 -19.08 13.24
CA HIS A 132 -6.83 -19.33 14.67
C HIS A 132 -6.09 -18.25 15.45
N TYR A 133 -5.45 -17.28 14.78
CA TYR A 133 -4.61 -16.24 15.42
C TYR A 133 -5.12 -14.80 15.33
N VAL A 134 -6.31 -14.55 14.77
CA VAL A 134 -6.84 -13.17 14.65
C VAL A 134 -7.31 -12.59 16.00
N LYS A 135 -7.40 -13.38 17.09
CA LYS A 135 -7.81 -12.89 18.40
C LYS A 135 -6.71 -12.27 19.27
N ALA A 136 -5.44 -12.29 18.84
CA ALA A 136 -4.33 -11.84 19.69
C ALA A 136 -3.85 -10.40 19.43
N TRP A 137 -4.37 -9.71 18.41
CA TRP A 137 -3.87 -8.38 17.99
C TRP A 137 -4.96 -7.29 17.88
N CYS A 138 -6.15 -7.51 18.46
CA CYS A 138 -7.14 -6.45 18.63
C CYS A 138 -7.02 -5.89 20.05
N PHE A 139 -6.14 -4.91 20.20
CA PHE A 139 -6.18 -3.92 21.28
C PHE A 139 -6.14 -2.52 20.69
#